data_0052c541ed7246168c0ae7d436fcbdbc
#
_entry.id   0052c541ed7246168c0ae7d436fcbdbc
#
_cell.length_a   1.000
_cell.length_b   1.000
_cell.length_c   1.000
_cell.angle_alpha   90.00
_cell.angle_beta   90.00
_cell.angle_gamma   90.00
#
_symmetry.space_group_name_H-M   'P 1'
#
loop_
_entity.id
_entity.type
_entity.pdbx_description
1 polymer ?
#
loop_
_entity_poly.entity_id
_entity_poly.type
_entity_poly.pdbx_seq_one_letter_code
_entity_poly.pdbx_strand_id
1 'polypeptide(L)'
;MQEIVNSERDKLSCQNDMKAMLLESLGDINPLHPPLKLVQHPEPIPAPDEVLVKVTRCGVCHTELDEIEGRTPPPRLPVILGHQVVGTLEQSGQRVGVAWIASACGQCDFCKTGRENLCPQFKATGRDIDGGYAEYMKVRADFVHPIPDSLSDSEAAPLLCAGAIGYRSLRLSNLQDGQSLGLMGFGGSNHLVLKLAKYKFPNSDIFVFSRNAEEQEFSLSLGAAWAGTIDQSPPEALDAVIDTTPIWGADMEALKCLRPGGRLVVNAIRKEEKDKAVLLQLNYPSQLWMEKEIKSVANVTRDDVREFLGIAAEAKIKPEFQEYELKDANQALIEMKQGKIRGAKVLRL
;
A
#
# COMPACT_ATOMS: atom_id res chain seq x y z
N MET A 1 -44.76 19.61 17.23
CA MET A 1 -43.62 19.91 16.30
C MET A 1 -42.36 20.42 17.05
N GLN A 2 -42.49 21.14 18.17
CA GLN A 2 -41.35 21.63 18.95
C GLN A 2 -40.65 20.54 19.79
N GLU A 3 -41.36 19.51 20.24
CA GLU A 3 -40.77 18.40 21.02
C GLU A 3 -39.93 17.42 20.17
N ILE A 4 -40.24 17.25 18.88
CA ILE A 4 -39.47 16.39 17.96
C ILE A 4 -38.14 17.05 17.61
N VAL A 5 -38.11 18.38 17.46
CA VAL A 5 -36.89 19.15 17.15
C VAL A 5 -35.91 19.18 18.34
N ASN A 6 -36.41 19.15 19.56
CA ASN A 6 -35.56 19.08 20.76
C ASN A 6 -34.96 17.69 20.98
N SER A 7 -35.69 16.59 20.61
CA SER A 7 -35.19 15.23 20.76
C SER A 7 -34.07 14.91 19.76
N GLU A 8 -34.01 15.55 18.61
CA GLU A 8 -32.90 15.41 17.66
C GLU A 8 -31.68 16.25 18.05
N ARG A 9 -31.89 17.43 18.69
CA ARG A 9 -30.76 18.22 19.23
C ARG A 9 -30.12 17.58 20.45
N ASP A 10 -30.87 16.90 21.30
CA ASP A 10 -30.34 16.19 22.47
C ASP A 10 -29.59 14.91 22.11
N LYS A 11 -29.88 14.29 20.94
CA LYS A 11 -29.09 13.15 20.40
C LYS A 11 -27.73 13.55 19.82
N LEU A 12 -27.57 14.82 19.45
CA LEU A 12 -26.28 15.37 18.98
C LEU A 12 -25.34 15.78 20.13
N SER A 13 -25.82 15.81 21.38
CA SER A 13 -25.07 16.28 22.55
C SER A 13 -24.26 15.21 23.29
N CYS A 14 -24.21 13.95 22.81
CA CYS A 14 -23.47 12.85 23.44
C CYS A 14 -22.51 12.14 22.48
N GLN A 15 -22.10 12.76 21.36
CA GLN A 15 -21.06 12.20 20.52
C GLN A 15 -19.71 12.51 21.16
N ASN A 16 -18.94 11.46 21.48
CA ASN A 16 -17.59 11.62 22.01
C ASN A 16 -16.69 12.24 20.94
N ASP A 17 -15.72 13.04 21.37
CA ASP A 17 -14.67 13.53 20.50
C ASP A 17 -13.47 12.58 20.55
N MET A 18 -12.83 12.43 19.38
CA MET A 18 -11.58 11.67 19.20
C MET A 18 -10.48 12.56 18.64
N LYS A 19 -9.23 12.20 18.86
CA LYS A 19 -8.11 12.84 18.18
C LYS A 19 -7.98 12.33 16.76
N ALA A 20 -7.77 13.26 15.82
CA ALA A 20 -7.54 12.94 14.42
C ALA A 20 -6.55 13.92 13.78
N MET A 21 -5.80 13.42 12.77
CA MET A 21 -4.97 14.23 11.87
C MET A 21 -5.77 14.52 10.61
N LEU A 22 -6.20 15.76 10.43
CA LEU A 22 -7.12 16.21 9.38
C LEU A 22 -6.36 16.89 8.23
N LEU A 23 -6.63 16.48 7.00
CA LEU A 23 -6.23 17.17 5.78
C LEU A 23 -7.35 18.15 5.37
N GLU A 24 -7.12 19.46 5.48
CA GLU A 24 -8.08 20.49 5.13
C GLU A 24 -7.90 21.04 3.71
N SER A 25 -6.68 21.01 3.20
CA SER A 25 -6.36 21.52 1.85
C SER A 25 -5.19 20.74 1.25
N LEU A 26 -5.19 20.63 -0.07
CA LEU A 26 -4.06 20.07 -0.81
C LEU A 26 -2.89 21.06 -0.82
N GLY A 27 -1.67 20.55 -0.84
CA GLY A 27 -0.48 21.39 -0.90
C GLY A 27 0.82 20.61 -0.84
N ASP A 28 1.93 21.31 -1.01
CA ASP A 28 3.26 20.71 -0.94
C ASP A 28 3.61 20.30 0.51
N ILE A 29 4.18 19.12 0.66
CA ILE A 29 4.62 18.60 1.96
C ILE A 29 6.01 19.14 2.25
N ASN A 30 6.10 20.02 3.24
CA ASN A 30 7.38 20.56 3.69
C ASN A 30 7.34 20.92 5.19
N PRO A 31 8.52 21.08 5.86
CA PRO A 31 8.57 21.36 7.30
C PRO A 31 7.95 22.70 7.73
N LEU A 32 7.89 23.70 6.81
CA LEU A 32 7.37 25.04 7.12
C LEU A 32 5.84 25.06 7.09
N HIS A 33 5.24 24.16 6.30
CA HIS A 33 3.79 24.08 6.11
C HIS A 33 3.36 22.62 6.25
N PRO A 34 3.24 22.09 7.50
CA PRO A 34 2.79 20.73 7.73
C PRO A 34 1.35 20.56 7.24
N PRO A 35 1.06 19.53 6.41
CA PRO A 35 -0.23 19.45 5.73
C PRO A 35 -1.39 19.02 6.63
N LEU A 36 -1.12 18.29 7.71
CA LEU A 36 -2.15 17.76 8.58
C LEU A 36 -2.26 18.54 9.87
N LYS A 37 -3.50 18.73 10.37
CA LYS A 37 -3.78 19.36 11.65
C LYS A 37 -4.29 18.34 12.65
N LEU A 38 -3.73 18.31 13.86
CA LEU A 38 -4.30 17.56 14.98
C LEU A 38 -5.52 18.28 15.51
N VAL A 39 -6.66 17.61 15.50
CA VAL A 39 -7.96 18.18 15.91
C VAL A 39 -8.71 17.23 16.87
N GLN A 40 -9.67 17.78 17.62
CA GLN A 40 -10.77 17.00 18.20
C GLN A 40 -11.85 16.87 17.12
N HIS A 41 -12.21 15.65 16.78
CA HIS A 41 -13.17 15.33 15.72
C HIS A 41 -14.26 14.41 16.29
N PRO A 42 -15.52 14.58 15.91
CA PRO A 42 -16.58 13.68 16.37
C PRO A 42 -16.26 12.21 16.01
N GLU A 43 -16.46 11.32 16.99
CA GLU A 43 -16.33 9.87 16.77
C GLU A 43 -17.34 9.41 15.71
N PRO A 44 -16.92 8.58 14.72
CA PRO A 44 -17.80 8.18 13.63
C PRO A 44 -18.89 7.21 14.11
N ILE A 45 -20.14 7.44 13.67
CA ILE A 45 -21.26 6.53 13.92
C ILE A 45 -21.37 5.55 12.76
N PRO A 46 -21.17 4.23 12.98
CA PRO A 46 -21.25 3.23 11.92
C PRO A 46 -22.70 3.03 11.44
N ALA A 47 -22.89 2.86 10.14
CA ALA A 47 -24.14 2.40 9.53
C ALA A 47 -24.38 0.90 9.85
N PRO A 48 -25.57 0.35 9.56
CA PRO A 48 -25.88 -1.06 9.87
C PRO A 48 -24.95 -2.10 9.24
N ASP A 49 -24.33 -1.78 8.11
CA ASP A 49 -23.35 -2.63 7.39
C ASP A 49 -21.88 -2.25 7.68
N GLU A 50 -21.68 -1.27 8.57
CA GLU A 50 -20.35 -0.81 8.99
C GLU A 50 -20.04 -1.27 10.42
N VAL A 51 -18.75 -1.30 10.73
CA VAL A 51 -18.23 -1.54 12.09
C VAL A 51 -17.36 -0.38 12.52
N LEU A 52 -17.31 -0.14 13.83
CA LEU A 52 -16.42 0.82 14.46
C LEU A 52 -15.13 0.11 14.87
N VAL A 53 -14.01 0.64 14.40
CA VAL A 53 -12.66 0.15 14.73
C VAL A 53 -11.98 1.17 15.63
N LYS A 54 -11.61 0.76 16.84
CA LYS A 54 -10.68 1.49 17.71
C LYS A 54 -9.28 1.26 17.19
N VAL A 55 -8.68 2.29 16.62
CA VAL A 55 -7.37 2.19 15.96
C VAL A 55 -6.24 2.14 16.98
N THR A 56 -5.31 1.23 16.79
CA THR A 56 -4.08 1.13 17.60
C THR A 56 -2.85 1.52 16.82
N ARG A 57 -2.82 1.19 15.49
CA ARG A 57 -1.71 1.48 14.58
C ARG A 57 -2.24 1.85 13.20
N CYS A 58 -1.53 2.76 12.54
CA CYS A 58 -1.74 3.04 11.13
C CYS A 58 -0.41 3.25 10.41
N GLY A 59 -0.17 2.51 9.33
CA GLY A 59 1.02 2.71 8.51
C GLY A 59 0.97 4.02 7.71
N VAL A 60 2.15 4.52 7.34
CA VAL A 60 2.34 5.71 6.49
C VAL A 60 2.94 5.27 5.15
N CYS A 61 2.36 5.72 4.05
CA CYS A 61 2.67 5.27 2.69
C CYS A 61 2.89 6.44 1.73
N HIS A 62 3.48 6.19 0.58
CA HIS A 62 3.60 7.17 -0.50
C HIS A 62 2.23 7.60 -1.07
N THR A 63 1.20 6.80 -0.90
CA THR A 63 -0.17 7.12 -1.31
C THR A 63 -0.66 8.39 -0.62
N GLU A 64 -0.41 8.56 0.69
CA GLU A 64 -0.76 9.79 1.41
C GLU A 64 0.00 11.01 0.87
N LEU A 65 1.26 10.84 0.41
CA LEU A 65 1.98 11.93 -0.26
C LEU A 65 1.28 12.34 -1.57
N ASP A 66 0.82 11.36 -2.35
CA ASP A 66 0.12 11.61 -3.62
C ASP A 66 -1.26 12.24 -3.38
N GLU A 67 -1.94 11.86 -2.33
CA GLU A 67 -3.24 12.42 -1.92
C GLU A 67 -3.09 13.88 -1.47
N ILE A 68 -2.14 14.17 -0.58
CA ILE A 68 -1.88 15.52 -0.05
C ILE A 68 -1.44 16.48 -1.16
N GLU A 69 -0.54 16.05 -2.03
CA GLU A 69 0.01 16.88 -3.10
C GLU A 69 -0.87 16.94 -4.35
N GLY A 70 -2.06 16.35 -4.29
CA GLY A 70 -3.08 16.47 -5.34
C GLY A 70 -2.79 15.65 -6.60
N ARG A 71 -1.90 14.67 -6.53
CA ARG A 71 -1.64 13.74 -7.64
C ARG A 71 -2.71 12.66 -7.76
N THR A 72 -3.27 12.23 -6.62
CA THR A 72 -4.45 11.37 -6.51
C THR A 72 -5.40 11.93 -5.46
N PRO A 73 -5.98 13.12 -5.69
CA PRO A 73 -6.65 13.88 -4.65
C PRO A 73 -7.87 13.15 -4.08
N PRO A 74 -8.15 13.31 -2.77
CA PRO A 74 -9.42 12.92 -2.20
C PRO A 74 -10.58 13.64 -2.91
N PRO A 75 -11.74 12.99 -3.10
CA PRO A 75 -12.90 13.62 -3.77
C PRO A 75 -13.57 14.69 -2.92
N ARG A 76 -13.26 14.74 -1.63
CA ARG A 76 -13.75 15.75 -0.67
C ARG A 76 -12.66 16.14 0.32
N LEU A 77 -12.74 17.36 0.81
CA LEU A 77 -11.98 17.89 1.94
C LEU A 77 -12.96 18.55 2.91
N PRO A 78 -12.72 18.50 4.21
CA PRO A 78 -11.60 17.83 4.87
C PRO A 78 -11.74 16.30 4.84
N VAL A 79 -10.61 15.60 5.06
CA VAL A 79 -10.56 14.14 5.15
C VAL A 79 -9.48 13.68 6.15
N ILE A 80 -9.71 12.56 6.81
CA ILE A 80 -8.73 11.87 7.64
C ILE A 80 -8.05 10.81 6.77
N LEU A 81 -6.73 10.93 6.60
CA LEU A 81 -5.94 9.99 5.80
C LEU A 81 -5.64 8.67 6.54
N GLY A 82 -4.85 7.79 5.90
CA GLY A 82 -4.35 6.55 6.49
C GLY A 82 -5.17 5.33 6.11
N HIS A 83 -4.51 4.35 5.49
CA HIS A 83 -5.17 3.17 4.91
C HIS A 83 -4.52 1.82 5.28
N GLN A 84 -3.58 1.82 6.22
CA GLN A 84 -2.91 0.62 6.72
C GLN A 84 -3.26 0.47 8.20
N VAL A 85 -4.53 0.22 8.50
CA VAL A 85 -5.09 0.35 9.86
C VAL A 85 -5.10 -0.99 10.57
N VAL A 86 -4.60 -1.01 11.80
CA VAL A 86 -4.81 -2.12 12.74
C VAL A 86 -5.51 -1.57 13.97
N GLY A 87 -6.47 -2.32 14.47
CA GLY A 87 -7.24 -1.95 15.66
C GLY A 87 -8.10 -3.09 16.16
N THR A 88 -9.06 -2.74 17.02
CA THR A 88 -10.03 -3.68 17.58
C THR A 88 -11.44 -3.24 17.23
N LEU A 89 -12.31 -4.19 16.90
CA LEU A 89 -13.74 -3.93 16.75
C LEU A 89 -14.32 -3.54 18.10
N GLU A 90 -14.96 -2.38 18.18
CA GLU A 90 -15.52 -1.85 19.45
C GLU A 90 -16.58 -2.80 20.03
N GLN A 91 -17.37 -3.48 19.15
CA GLN A 91 -18.45 -4.36 19.60
C GLN A 91 -17.97 -5.69 20.16
N SER A 92 -16.85 -6.25 19.66
CA SER A 92 -16.42 -7.61 19.99
C SER A 92 -15.03 -7.70 20.62
N GLY A 93 -14.24 -6.62 20.55
CA GLY A 93 -12.83 -6.66 20.94
C GLY A 93 -11.95 -7.46 19.97
N GLN A 94 -12.48 -7.94 18.85
CA GLN A 94 -11.71 -8.69 17.86
C GLN A 94 -10.65 -7.77 17.21
N ARG A 95 -9.44 -8.26 17.11
CA ARG A 95 -8.32 -7.57 16.48
C ARG A 95 -8.40 -7.71 14.97
N VAL A 96 -8.43 -6.57 14.26
CA VAL A 96 -8.64 -6.50 12.81
C VAL A 96 -7.71 -5.51 12.13
N GLY A 97 -7.53 -5.70 10.82
CA GLY A 97 -6.89 -4.76 9.92
C GLY A 97 -7.85 -4.24 8.86
N VAL A 98 -7.58 -3.02 8.38
CA VAL A 98 -8.26 -2.40 7.25
C VAL A 98 -7.23 -1.98 6.21
N ALA A 99 -7.42 -2.44 4.98
CA ALA A 99 -6.56 -2.13 3.84
C ALA A 99 -7.08 -0.91 3.05
N TRP A 100 -6.39 -0.55 1.96
CA TRP A 100 -6.80 0.58 1.12
C TRP A 100 -8.18 0.40 0.50
N ILE A 101 -8.60 -0.84 0.16
CA ILE A 101 -9.96 -1.09 -0.31
C ILE A 101 -10.96 -1.01 0.86
N ALA A 102 -11.77 0.06 0.88
CA ALA A 102 -12.81 0.27 1.90
C ALA A 102 -14.15 -0.33 1.51
N SER A 103 -14.48 -0.32 0.22
CA SER A 103 -15.71 -0.91 -0.27
C SER A 103 -15.70 -1.14 -1.80
N ALA A 104 -16.60 -2.01 -2.24
CA ALA A 104 -16.94 -2.25 -3.64
C ALA A 104 -18.44 -2.57 -3.74
N CYS A 105 -19.03 -2.51 -4.94
CA CYS A 105 -20.49 -2.66 -5.09
C CYS A 105 -21.04 -4.07 -4.84
N GLY A 106 -20.19 -5.10 -4.86
CA GLY A 106 -20.57 -6.50 -4.65
C GLY A 106 -21.36 -7.17 -5.80
N GLN A 107 -21.80 -6.42 -6.80
CA GLN A 107 -22.75 -6.94 -7.81
C GLN A 107 -22.30 -6.84 -9.29
N CYS A 108 -21.25 -6.06 -9.59
CA CYS A 108 -20.69 -6.00 -10.95
C CYS A 108 -19.86 -7.26 -11.26
N ASP A 109 -19.53 -7.47 -12.53
CA ASP A 109 -18.77 -8.65 -12.98
C ASP A 109 -17.40 -8.76 -12.29
N PHE A 110 -16.75 -7.63 -12.01
CA PHE A 110 -15.50 -7.63 -11.26
C PHE A 110 -15.70 -8.16 -9.84
N CYS A 111 -16.71 -7.67 -9.11
CA CYS A 111 -17.00 -8.13 -7.76
C CYS A 111 -17.38 -9.61 -7.71
N LYS A 112 -18.24 -10.07 -8.65
CA LYS A 112 -18.68 -11.46 -8.72
C LYS A 112 -17.56 -12.46 -9.06
N THR A 113 -16.47 -11.97 -9.65
CA THR A 113 -15.32 -12.80 -10.06
C THR A 113 -14.08 -12.59 -9.18
N GLY A 114 -14.23 -12.03 -7.97
CA GLY A 114 -13.11 -11.80 -7.02
C GLY A 114 -12.08 -10.79 -7.52
N ARG A 115 -12.52 -9.82 -8.31
CA ARG A 115 -11.71 -8.71 -8.84
C ARG A 115 -12.29 -7.36 -8.43
N GLU A 116 -12.82 -7.26 -7.22
CA GLU A 116 -13.47 -6.07 -6.69
C GLU A 116 -12.56 -4.84 -6.63
N ASN A 117 -11.25 -5.02 -6.66
CA ASN A 117 -10.27 -3.95 -6.85
C ASN A 117 -10.42 -3.19 -8.18
N LEU A 118 -11.12 -3.77 -9.16
CA LEU A 118 -11.45 -3.16 -10.46
C LEU A 118 -12.90 -2.68 -10.53
N CYS A 119 -13.63 -2.68 -9.43
CA CYS A 119 -15.02 -2.24 -9.38
C CYS A 119 -15.11 -0.74 -9.70
N PRO A 120 -16.02 -0.31 -10.62
CA PRO A 120 -16.22 1.11 -10.91
C PRO A 120 -16.73 1.93 -9.72
N GLN A 121 -17.33 1.26 -8.70
CA GLN A 121 -17.80 1.88 -7.47
C GLN A 121 -16.85 1.59 -6.28
N PHE A 122 -15.59 1.30 -6.57
CA PHE A 122 -14.54 1.16 -5.56
C PHE A 122 -14.40 2.44 -4.73
N LYS A 123 -14.22 2.26 -3.42
CA LYS A 123 -13.85 3.35 -2.51
C LYS A 123 -12.60 2.99 -1.73
N ALA A 124 -11.71 3.97 -1.58
CA ALA A 124 -10.46 3.84 -0.86
C ALA A 124 -10.56 4.39 0.57
N THR A 125 -9.97 3.66 1.52
CA THR A 125 -9.75 4.08 2.90
C THR A 125 -8.78 5.26 2.93
N GLY A 126 -9.07 6.29 3.69
CA GLY A 126 -8.22 7.48 3.84
C GLY A 126 -8.31 8.46 2.68
N ARG A 127 -9.01 8.12 1.58
CA ARG A 127 -9.19 8.97 0.41
C ARG A 127 -10.67 9.26 0.12
N ASP A 128 -11.48 8.21 -0.11
CA ASP A 128 -12.92 8.32 -0.42
C ASP A 128 -13.78 8.28 0.84
N ILE A 129 -13.26 7.67 1.90
CA ILE A 129 -13.80 7.68 3.27
C ILE A 129 -12.68 8.05 4.24
N ASP A 130 -13.04 8.50 5.44
CA ASP A 130 -12.06 8.80 6.49
C ASP A 130 -11.30 7.53 6.89
N GLY A 131 -9.99 7.68 7.10
CA GLY A 131 -9.04 6.60 7.37
C GLY A 131 -8.57 6.53 8.82
N GLY A 132 -7.40 5.91 9.00
CA GLY A 132 -6.88 5.51 10.31
C GLY A 132 -5.94 6.50 11.00
N TYR A 133 -5.77 7.72 10.50
CA TYR A 133 -5.05 8.76 11.25
C TYR A 133 -5.95 9.41 12.32
N ALA A 134 -6.70 8.57 13.04
CA ALA A 134 -7.62 8.93 14.09
C ALA A 134 -7.81 7.79 15.08
N GLU A 135 -8.21 8.09 16.31
CA GLU A 135 -8.42 7.07 17.36
C GLU A 135 -9.53 6.07 17.01
N TYR A 136 -10.49 6.46 16.17
CA TYR A 136 -11.54 5.58 15.66
C TYR A 136 -11.78 5.81 14.17
N MET A 137 -12.15 4.76 13.47
CA MET A 137 -12.67 4.81 12.11
C MET A 137 -13.84 3.85 11.93
N LYS A 138 -14.68 4.10 10.93
CA LYS A 138 -15.72 3.16 10.53
C LYS A 138 -15.43 2.63 9.11
N VAL A 139 -15.80 1.41 8.88
CA VAL A 139 -15.63 0.72 7.59
C VAL A 139 -16.69 -0.36 7.45
N ARG A 140 -17.00 -0.74 6.22
CA ARG A 140 -17.88 -1.89 5.97
C ARG A 140 -17.35 -3.16 6.63
N ALA A 141 -18.24 -3.91 7.28
CA ALA A 141 -17.88 -5.11 8.03
C ALA A 141 -17.21 -6.20 7.18
N ASP A 142 -17.55 -6.27 5.88
CA ASP A 142 -16.96 -7.24 4.95
C ASP A 142 -15.59 -6.84 4.38
N PHE A 143 -15.04 -5.68 4.81
CA PHE A 143 -13.71 -5.17 4.43
C PHE A 143 -12.73 -5.10 5.60
N VAL A 144 -13.05 -5.71 6.73
CA VAL A 144 -12.08 -5.93 7.83
C VAL A 144 -11.44 -7.31 7.71
N HIS A 145 -10.19 -7.41 8.15
CA HIS A 145 -9.40 -8.63 8.07
C HIS A 145 -8.90 -9.02 9.46
N PRO A 146 -9.17 -10.23 9.95
CA PRO A 146 -8.55 -10.70 11.20
C PRO A 146 -7.03 -10.65 11.11
N ILE A 147 -6.37 -10.10 12.14
CA ILE A 147 -4.91 -10.08 12.22
C ILE A 147 -4.43 -11.33 12.96
N PRO A 148 -3.52 -12.13 12.38
CA PRO A 148 -2.93 -13.29 13.06
C PRO A 148 -2.23 -12.91 14.38
N ASP A 149 -2.38 -13.71 15.41
CA ASP A 149 -1.82 -13.44 16.76
C ASP A 149 -0.29 -13.37 16.80
N SER A 150 0.38 -14.01 15.84
CA SER A 150 1.85 -14.01 15.71
C SER A 150 2.43 -12.69 15.20
N LEU A 151 1.58 -11.76 14.73
CA LEU A 151 1.97 -10.43 14.26
C LEU A 151 1.57 -9.39 15.29
N SER A 152 2.47 -8.52 15.72
CA SER A 152 2.13 -7.30 16.47
C SER A 152 1.36 -6.32 15.58
N ASP A 153 0.67 -5.35 16.18
CA ASP A 153 -0.07 -4.33 15.41
C ASP A 153 0.85 -3.52 14.49
N SER A 154 2.04 -3.19 14.96
CA SER A 154 3.03 -2.43 14.18
C SER A 154 3.64 -3.24 13.04
N GLU A 155 3.79 -4.57 13.20
CA GLU A 155 4.19 -5.45 12.12
C GLU A 155 3.06 -5.64 11.09
N ALA A 156 1.81 -5.75 11.55
CA ALA A 156 0.67 -6.00 10.69
C ALA A 156 0.28 -4.79 9.82
N ALA A 157 0.40 -3.57 10.33
CA ALA A 157 -0.03 -2.37 9.60
C ALA A 157 0.60 -2.25 8.19
N PRO A 158 1.92 -2.34 7.98
CA PRO A 158 2.51 -2.28 6.63
C PRO A 158 2.12 -3.45 5.74
N LEU A 159 1.76 -4.61 6.32
CA LEU A 159 1.35 -5.79 5.56
C LEU A 159 0.01 -5.59 4.86
N LEU A 160 -0.85 -4.71 5.37
CA LEU A 160 -2.17 -4.39 4.80
C LEU A 160 -2.11 -3.59 3.49
N CYS A 161 -0.95 -2.99 3.17
CA CYS A 161 -0.73 -2.27 1.91
C CYS A 161 0.50 -2.80 1.18
N ALA A 162 1.71 -2.40 1.60
CA ALA A 162 2.96 -2.76 0.95
C ALA A 162 3.13 -4.29 0.78
N GLY A 163 2.73 -5.05 1.79
CA GLY A 163 2.74 -6.50 1.74
C GLY A 163 1.70 -7.08 0.79
N ALA A 164 0.43 -6.71 0.95
CA ALA A 164 -0.67 -7.23 0.15
C ALA A 164 -0.53 -6.88 -1.34
N ILE A 165 -0.11 -5.63 -1.68
CA ILE A 165 0.13 -5.23 -3.06
C ILE A 165 1.35 -5.95 -3.65
N GLY A 166 2.39 -6.20 -2.84
CA GLY A 166 3.54 -7.01 -3.21
C GLY A 166 3.14 -8.44 -3.53
N TYR A 167 2.29 -9.05 -2.69
CA TYR A 167 1.73 -10.38 -2.92
C TYR A 167 0.93 -10.44 -4.23
N ARG A 168 0.06 -9.46 -4.46
CA ARG A 168 -0.70 -9.37 -5.72
C ARG A 168 0.23 -9.23 -6.92
N SER A 169 1.27 -8.40 -6.82
CA SER A 169 2.27 -8.23 -7.88
C SER A 169 2.96 -9.54 -8.21
N LEU A 170 3.35 -10.31 -7.18
CA LEU A 170 3.98 -11.62 -7.36
C LEU A 170 3.00 -12.64 -7.98
N ARG A 171 1.71 -12.63 -7.60
CA ARG A 171 0.70 -13.45 -8.29
C ARG A 171 0.55 -13.08 -9.77
N LEU A 172 0.52 -11.79 -10.09
CA LEU A 172 0.37 -11.30 -11.46
C LEU A 172 1.62 -11.50 -12.32
N SER A 173 2.79 -11.71 -11.72
CA SER A 173 4.01 -12.05 -12.43
C SER A 173 3.97 -13.45 -13.05
N ASN A 174 3.10 -14.33 -12.54
CA ASN A 174 2.99 -15.73 -12.94
C ASN A 174 4.29 -16.53 -12.77
N LEU A 175 5.15 -16.09 -11.84
CA LEU A 175 6.43 -16.74 -11.53
C LEU A 175 6.19 -18.18 -11.05
N GLN A 176 7.04 -19.09 -11.50
CA GLN A 176 7.10 -20.48 -11.03
C GLN A 176 8.40 -20.73 -10.28
N ASP A 177 8.44 -21.74 -9.41
CA ASP A 177 9.64 -22.09 -8.67
C ASP A 177 10.79 -22.50 -9.64
N GLY A 178 11.98 -22.01 -9.37
CA GLY A 178 13.16 -22.17 -10.22
C GLY A 178 13.27 -21.13 -11.34
N GLN A 179 12.35 -20.20 -11.47
CA GLN A 179 12.42 -19.07 -12.39
C GLN A 179 13.06 -17.84 -11.74
N SER A 180 13.57 -16.91 -12.55
CA SER A 180 14.25 -15.70 -12.08
C SER A 180 13.32 -14.49 -12.00
N LEU A 181 13.41 -13.75 -10.89
CA LEU A 181 12.61 -12.56 -10.60
C LEU A 181 13.48 -11.31 -10.44
N GLY A 182 13.19 -10.27 -11.22
CA GLY A 182 13.72 -8.93 -11.00
C GLY A 182 12.82 -8.06 -10.14
N LEU A 183 13.41 -7.25 -9.26
CA LEU A 183 12.72 -6.26 -8.44
C LEU A 183 13.31 -4.88 -8.71
N MET A 184 12.57 -4.01 -9.42
CA MET A 184 12.96 -2.63 -9.68
C MET A 184 12.52 -1.73 -8.53
N GLY A 185 13.51 -1.06 -7.87
CA GLY A 185 13.35 -0.38 -6.59
C GLY A 185 13.32 -1.34 -5.41
N PHE A 186 13.85 -0.93 -4.27
CA PHE A 186 13.90 -1.78 -3.07
C PHE A 186 13.41 -1.05 -1.82
N GLY A 187 12.19 -0.52 -1.92
CA GLY A 187 11.49 0.15 -0.82
C GLY A 187 10.54 -0.77 -0.04
N GLY A 188 9.53 -0.15 0.58
CA GLY A 188 8.56 -0.80 1.49
C GLY A 188 7.86 -2.04 0.93
N SER A 189 7.58 -2.11 -0.38
CA SER A 189 6.92 -3.28 -0.99
C SER A 189 7.93 -4.36 -1.39
N ASN A 190 8.95 -4.03 -2.19
CA ASN A 190 9.84 -5.03 -2.78
C ASN A 190 10.71 -5.79 -1.76
N HIS A 191 11.04 -5.22 -0.60
CA HIS A 191 11.70 -6.01 0.44
C HIS A 191 10.80 -7.12 1.01
N LEU A 192 9.48 -6.88 1.09
CA LEU A 192 8.50 -7.90 1.48
C LEU A 192 8.28 -8.92 0.36
N VAL A 193 8.26 -8.47 -0.92
CA VAL A 193 8.19 -9.35 -2.08
C VAL A 193 9.39 -10.30 -2.12
N LEU A 194 10.60 -9.83 -1.84
CA LEU A 194 11.80 -10.67 -1.78
C LEU A 194 11.62 -11.78 -0.73
N LYS A 195 11.24 -11.43 0.50
CA LYS A 195 10.99 -12.40 1.58
C LYS A 195 9.90 -13.41 1.19
N LEU A 196 8.82 -12.92 0.58
CA LEU A 196 7.71 -13.75 0.11
C LEU A 196 8.12 -14.69 -1.02
N ALA A 197 8.88 -14.19 -2.01
CA ALA A 197 9.35 -14.97 -3.14
C ALA A 197 10.32 -16.08 -2.68
N LYS A 198 11.25 -15.78 -1.77
CA LYS A 198 12.14 -16.79 -1.18
C LYS A 198 11.38 -17.88 -0.42
N TYR A 199 10.26 -17.55 0.21
CA TYR A 199 9.40 -18.54 0.87
C TYR A 199 8.61 -19.40 -0.13
N LYS A 200 7.96 -18.75 -1.13
CA LYS A 200 7.09 -19.46 -2.07
C LYS A 200 7.83 -20.19 -3.19
N PHE A 201 9.00 -19.68 -3.57
CA PHE A 201 9.81 -20.13 -4.70
C PHE A 201 11.27 -20.28 -4.26
N PRO A 202 11.57 -21.28 -3.41
CA PRO A 202 12.88 -21.42 -2.76
C PRO A 202 14.03 -21.69 -3.74
N ASN A 203 13.73 -22.20 -4.93
CA ASN A 203 14.72 -22.46 -5.98
C ASN A 203 14.89 -21.30 -6.98
N SER A 204 14.17 -20.19 -6.77
CA SER A 204 14.21 -19.02 -7.64
C SER A 204 15.30 -18.04 -7.23
N ASP A 205 16.02 -17.50 -8.21
CA ASP A 205 16.96 -16.41 -8.02
C ASP A 205 16.26 -15.06 -8.13
N ILE A 206 16.60 -14.15 -7.20
CA ILE A 206 15.99 -12.83 -7.12
C ILE A 206 17.07 -11.78 -7.32
N PHE A 207 16.84 -10.89 -8.29
CA PHE A 207 17.74 -9.85 -8.73
C PHE A 207 17.14 -8.49 -8.38
N VAL A 208 17.90 -7.64 -7.67
CA VAL A 208 17.39 -6.35 -7.18
C VAL A 208 18.08 -5.20 -7.90
N PHE A 209 17.27 -4.25 -8.36
CA PHE A 209 17.76 -3.05 -9.03
C PHE A 209 17.44 -1.83 -8.16
N SER A 210 18.44 -1.19 -7.59
CA SER A 210 18.33 0.05 -6.83
C SER A 210 19.52 0.96 -7.10
N ARG A 211 19.27 2.27 -7.12
CA ARG A 211 20.32 3.30 -7.20
C ARG A 211 21.04 3.53 -5.86
N ASN A 212 20.47 3.06 -4.75
CA ASN A 212 20.99 3.24 -3.40
C ASN A 212 21.82 2.01 -2.99
N ALA A 213 23.10 2.21 -2.69
CA ALA A 213 24.02 1.15 -2.27
C ALA A 213 23.57 0.46 -0.97
N GLU A 214 22.99 1.21 -0.01
CA GLU A 214 22.47 0.64 1.24
C GLU A 214 21.29 -0.30 0.97
N GLU A 215 20.41 0.03 0.01
CA GLU A 215 19.31 -0.86 -0.41
C GLU A 215 19.83 -2.10 -1.12
N GLN A 216 20.90 -1.98 -1.92
CA GLN A 216 21.56 -3.12 -2.57
C GLN A 216 22.13 -4.07 -1.51
N GLU A 217 22.90 -3.58 -0.55
CA GLU A 217 23.45 -4.37 0.55
C GLU A 217 22.34 -5.03 1.39
N PHE A 218 21.29 -4.27 1.69
CA PHE A 218 20.13 -4.79 2.42
C PHE A 218 19.46 -5.93 1.65
N SER A 219 19.27 -5.80 0.33
CA SER A 219 18.68 -6.85 -0.48
C SER A 219 19.51 -8.13 -0.50
N LEU A 220 20.84 -8.01 -0.63
CA LEU A 220 21.76 -9.14 -0.55
C LEU A 220 21.71 -9.82 0.83
N SER A 221 21.63 -9.05 1.90
CA SER A 221 21.46 -9.59 3.26
C SER A 221 20.17 -10.37 3.47
N LEU A 222 19.13 -10.06 2.69
CA LEU A 222 17.85 -10.77 2.68
C LEU A 222 17.83 -11.96 1.72
N GLY A 223 18.93 -12.22 0.99
CA GLY A 223 19.07 -13.38 0.11
C GLY A 223 18.79 -13.11 -1.35
N ALA A 224 18.90 -11.87 -1.84
CA ALA A 224 18.98 -11.60 -3.27
C ALA A 224 20.26 -12.23 -3.85
N ALA A 225 20.15 -12.81 -5.04
CA ALA A 225 21.27 -13.43 -5.73
C ALA A 225 22.23 -12.37 -6.34
N TRP A 226 21.70 -11.19 -6.63
CA TRP A 226 22.45 -10.07 -7.19
C TRP A 226 21.74 -8.74 -6.89
N ALA A 227 22.50 -7.67 -6.78
CA ALA A 227 21.97 -6.32 -6.70
C ALA A 227 22.84 -5.35 -7.50
N GLY A 228 22.20 -4.41 -8.20
CA GLY A 228 22.86 -3.39 -9.01
C GLY A 228 21.96 -2.22 -9.35
N THR A 229 22.41 -1.32 -10.23
CA THR A 229 21.64 -0.19 -10.74
C THR A 229 20.81 -0.58 -11.97
N ILE A 230 19.81 0.21 -12.35
CA ILE A 230 18.91 -0.11 -13.48
C ILE A 230 19.61 -0.18 -14.85
N ASP A 231 20.77 0.45 -14.99
CA ASP A 231 21.61 0.46 -16.19
C ASP A 231 22.59 -0.71 -16.26
N GLN A 232 22.67 -1.53 -15.22
CA GLN A 232 23.45 -2.76 -15.18
C GLN A 232 22.62 -3.94 -15.63
N SER A 233 23.22 -4.85 -16.38
CA SER A 233 22.57 -6.10 -16.76
C SER A 233 22.68 -7.13 -15.64
N PRO A 234 21.58 -7.84 -15.31
CA PRO A 234 21.65 -8.96 -14.40
C PRO A 234 22.46 -10.11 -15.04
N PRO A 235 22.96 -11.07 -14.24
CA PRO A 235 23.75 -12.20 -14.77
C PRO A 235 23.04 -13.07 -15.81
N GLU A 236 21.70 -13.07 -15.79
CA GLU A 236 20.85 -13.83 -16.71
C GLU A 236 19.58 -13.05 -17.10
N ALA A 237 18.90 -13.50 -18.15
CA ALA A 237 17.61 -12.95 -18.56
C ALA A 237 16.50 -13.42 -17.60
N LEU A 238 15.59 -12.49 -17.25
CA LEU A 238 14.60 -12.68 -16.19
C LEU A 238 13.26 -13.20 -16.71
N ASP A 239 12.63 -14.10 -15.96
CA ASP A 239 11.28 -14.60 -16.24
C ASP A 239 10.21 -13.56 -15.96
N ALA A 240 10.37 -12.83 -14.87
CA ALA A 240 9.47 -11.77 -14.47
C ALA A 240 10.23 -10.61 -13.83
N VAL A 241 9.66 -9.42 -13.93
CA VAL A 241 10.13 -8.23 -13.20
C VAL A 241 8.94 -7.55 -12.54
N ILE A 242 9.09 -7.15 -11.28
CA ILE A 242 8.13 -6.30 -10.57
C ILE A 242 8.77 -4.93 -10.39
N ASP A 243 8.14 -3.90 -10.98
CA ASP A 243 8.58 -2.52 -10.84
C ASP A 243 7.70 -1.74 -9.86
N THR A 244 8.33 -1.16 -8.83
CA THR A 244 7.68 -0.30 -7.83
C THR A 244 8.14 1.15 -7.93
N THR A 245 8.90 1.50 -8.96
CA THR A 245 9.44 2.85 -9.15
C THR A 245 8.43 3.76 -9.84
N PRO A 246 8.50 5.09 -9.63
CA PRO A 246 7.61 6.02 -10.30
C PRO A 246 8.09 6.41 -11.71
N ILE A 247 9.24 5.92 -12.18
CA ILE A 247 9.90 6.37 -13.42
C ILE A 247 9.70 5.37 -14.57
N TRP A 248 9.49 5.88 -15.79
CA TRP A 248 9.35 5.08 -17.00
C TRP A 248 10.67 4.42 -17.45
N GLY A 249 11.80 5.06 -17.15
CA GLY A 249 13.10 4.51 -17.47
C GLY A 249 13.33 3.12 -16.88
N ALA A 250 12.84 2.86 -15.66
CA ALA A 250 12.93 1.55 -15.03
C ALA A 250 12.14 0.48 -15.81
N ASP A 251 10.92 0.81 -16.29
CA ASP A 251 10.13 -0.10 -17.12
C ASP A 251 10.86 -0.44 -18.42
N MET A 252 11.50 0.56 -19.05
CA MET A 252 12.22 0.35 -20.31
C MET A 252 13.45 -0.55 -20.13
N GLU A 253 14.19 -0.39 -19.02
CA GLU A 253 15.32 -1.27 -18.71
C GLU A 253 14.84 -2.68 -18.28
N ALA A 254 13.77 -2.76 -17.49
CA ALA A 254 13.15 -4.04 -17.13
C ALA A 254 12.79 -4.88 -18.35
N LEU A 255 12.19 -4.27 -19.38
CA LEU A 255 11.83 -4.97 -20.63
C LEU A 255 13.04 -5.52 -21.39
N LYS A 256 14.22 -4.86 -21.29
CA LYS A 256 15.46 -5.39 -21.88
C LYS A 256 15.95 -6.64 -21.14
N CYS A 257 15.78 -6.67 -19.82
CA CYS A 257 16.23 -7.78 -18.99
C CYS A 257 15.32 -9.02 -19.09
N LEU A 258 14.09 -8.88 -19.60
CA LEU A 258 13.17 -10.01 -19.74
C LEU A 258 13.63 -10.98 -20.85
N ARG A 259 13.52 -12.28 -20.56
CA ARG A 259 13.62 -13.32 -21.58
C ARG A 259 12.38 -13.34 -22.51
N PRO A 260 12.41 -14.08 -23.62
CA PRO A 260 11.18 -14.36 -24.40
C PRO A 260 10.07 -14.93 -23.53
N GLY A 261 8.83 -14.41 -23.69
CA GLY A 261 7.66 -14.77 -22.86
C GLY A 261 7.67 -14.22 -21.44
N GLY A 262 8.69 -13.40 -21.09
CA GLY A 262 8.80 -12.80 -19.76
C GLY A 262 7.79 -11.68 -19.52
N ARG A 263 7.51 -11.38 -18.24
CA ARG A 263 6.49 -10.41 -17.86
C ARG A 263 7.02 -9.32 -16.93
N LEU A 264 6.76 -8.06 -17.31
CA LEU A 264 6.91 -6.89 -16.46
C LEU A 264 5.58 -6.61 -15.74
N VAL A 265 5.61 -6.55 -14.39
CA VAL A 265 4.48 -6.17 -13.55
C VAL A 265 4.74 -4.79 -12.95
N VAL A 266 4.00 -3.79 -13.39
CA VAL A 266 4.13 -2.40 -12.95
C VAL A 266 3.23 -2.19 -11.72
N ASN A 267 3.86 -2.08 -10.55
CA ASN A 267 3.21 -1.82 -9.27
C ASN A 267 3.47 -0.36 -8.84
N ALA A 268 2.90 0.58 -9.56
CA ALA A 268 2.93 1.99 -9.24
C ALA A 268 1.54 2.58 -9.52
N ILE A 269 0.99 3.32 -8.54
CA ILE A 269 -0.32 3.96 -8.70
C ILE A 269 -0.28 5.02 -9.81
N ARG A 270 0.87 5.60 -10.04
CA ARG A 270 1.17 6.54 -11.14
C ARG A 270 2.64 6.47 -11.54
N LYS A 271 2.94 6.95 -12.73
CA LYS A 271 4.31 7.22 -13.21
C LYS A 271 4.53 8.73 -13.30
N GLU A 272 5.77 9.18 -13.16
CA GLU A 272 6.14 10.58 -13.28
C GLU A 272 6.16 11.02 -14.75
N GLU A 273 5.85 12.31 -14.98
CA GLU A 273 5.89 12.88 -16.34
C GLU A 273 7.30 13.27 -16.79
N LYS A 274 8.23 13.46 -15.83
CA LYS A 274 9.57 14.02 -16.10
C LYS A 274 10.42 13.20 -17.08
N ASP A 275 10.25 11.87 -17.09
CA ASP A 275 10.99 10.95 -17.96
C ASP A 275 10.11 10.22 -18.99
N LYS A 276 8.84 10.63 -19.12
CA LYS A 276 7.86 10.00 -20.03
C LYS A 276 8.33 9.95 -21.49
N ALA A 277 9.17 10.89 -21.90
CA ALA A 277 9.72 10.91 -23.25
C ALA A 277 10.56 9.66 -23.59
N VAL A 278 11.04 8.90 -22.60
CA VAL A 278 11.77 7.65 -22.82
C VAL A 278 10.92 6.58 -23.53
N LEU A 279 9.59 6.67 -23.41
CA LEU A 279 8.67 5.76 -24.11
C LEU A 279 8.76 5.87 -25.64
N LEU A 280 9.17 7.01 -26.18
CA LEU A 280 9.40 7.22 -27.62
C LEU A 280 10.65 6.46 -28.12
N GLN A 281 11.49 5.98 -27.20
CA GLN A 281 12.70 5.22 -27.50
C GLN A 281 12.47 3.70 -27.40
N LEU A 282 11.22 3.25 -27.24
CA LEU A 282 10.89 1.83 -27.19
C LEU A 282 11.43 1.12 -28.44
N ASN A 283 12.37 0.22 -28.21
CA ASN A 283 12.91 -0.66 -29.26
C ASN A 283 12.13 -1.97 -29.28
N TYR A 284 11.18 -2.07 -30.21
CA TYR A 284 10.30 -3.24 -30.31
C TYR A 284 11.03 -4.58 -30.35
N PRO A 285 12.09 -4.78 -31.18
CA PRO A 285 12.80 -6.05 -31.25
C PRO A 285 13.44 -6.51 -29.94
N SER A 286 13.99 -5.62 -29.15
CA SER A 286 14.71 -5.97 -27.90
C SER A 286 13.82 -5.92 -26.65
N GLN A 287 12.80 -5.05 -26.62
CA GLN A 287 12.05 -4.78 -25.42
C GLN A 287 10.65 -5.39 -25.39
N LEU A 288 10.02 -5.67 -26.56
CA LEU A 288 8.65 -6.17 -26.59
C LEU A 288 8.45 -7.42 -27.46
N TRP A 289 9.28 -7.60 -28.53
CA TRP A 289 9.25 -8.78 -29.39
C TRP A 289 9.41 -10.07 -28.58
N MET A 290 8.95 -11.19 -29.08
CA MET A 290 9.01 -12.53 -28.48
C MET A 290 8.07 -12.69 -27.27
N GLU A 291 6.83 -12.20 -27.41
CA GLU A 291 5.73 -12.41 -26.45
C GLU A 291 6.00 -11.85 -25.06
N LYS A 292 6.83 -10.81 -24.94
CA LYS A 292 7.00 -10.11 -23.66
C LYS A 292 5.74 -9.35 -23.29
N GLU A 293 5.35 -9.39 -22.02
CA GLU A 293 4.13 -8.80 -21.53
C GLU A 293 4.40 -7.62 -20.57
N ILE A 294 3.51 -6.63 -20.58
CA ILE A 294 3.43 -5.57 -19.56
C ILE A 294 2.08 -5.68 -18.87
N LYS A 295 2.09 -5.81 -17.55
CA LYS A 295 0.90 -5.94 -16.70
C LYS A 295 0.94 -4.90 -15.59
N SER A 296 -0.09 -4.06 -15.46
CA SER A 296 -0.22 -3.17 -14.31
C SER A 296 -0.93 -3.84 -13.14
N VAL A 297 -0.66 -3.37 -11.94
CA VAL A 297 -1.35 -3.77 -10.70
C VAL A 297 -2.26 -2.62 -10.26
N ALA A 298 -3.52 -2.92 -10.01
CA ALA A 298 -4.47 -1.94 -9.52
C ALA A 298 -4.99 -2.40 -8.14
N ASN A 299 -4.40 -1.84 -7.08
CA ASN A 299 -4.83 -2.14 -5.70
C ASN A 299 -4.85 -3.65 -5.37
N VAL A 300 -5.52 -4.01 -4.28
CA VAL A 300 -5.66 -5.38 -3.78
C VAL A 300 -7.13 -5.78 -3.69
N THR A 301 -7.40 -7.08 -3.73
CA THR A 301 -8.70 -7.65 -3.34
C THR A 301 -8.68 -8.00 -1.85
N ARG A 302 -9.85 -8.23 -1.26
CA ARG A 302 -9.96 -8.78 0.11
C ARG A 302 -9.21 -10.10 0.26
N ASP A 303 -9.26 -10.93 -0.78
CA ASP A 303 -8.56 -12.23 -0.80
C ASP A 303 -7.05 -12.05 -0.80
N ASP A 304 -6.50 -11.10 -1.57
CA ASP A 304 -5.06 -10.81 -1.54
C ASP A 304 -4.58 -10.43 -0.13
N VAL A 305 -5.36 -9.62 0.59
CA VAL A 305 -5.03 -9.20 1.97
C VAL A 305 -5.09 -10.39 2.92
N ARG A 306 -6.19 -11.15 2.89
CA ARG A 306 -6.42 -12.30 3.77
C ARG A 306 -5.36 -13.39 3.57
N GLU A 307 -5.11 -13.76 2.32
CA GLU A 307 -4.13 -14.78 1.97
C GLU A 307 -2.72 -14.35 2.36
N PHE A 308 -2.36 -13.09 2.07
CA PHE A 308 -1.02 -12.61 2.41
C PHE A 308 -0.79 -12.53 3.92
N LEU A 309 -1.75 -12.06 4.71
CA LEU A 309 -1.62 -12.04 6.18
C LEU A 309 -1.40 -13.45 6.75
N GLY A 310 -2.12 -14.46 6.24
CA GLY A 310 -1.90 -15.86 6.61
C GLY A 310 -0.50 -16.34 6.26
N ILE A 311 -0.05 -16.11 5.03
CA ILE A 311 1.30 -16.47 4.57
C ILE A 311 2.38 -15.73 5.38
N ALA A 312 2.19 -14.44 5.64
CA ALA A 312 3.15 -13.65 6.40
C ALA A 312 3.33 -14.18 7.84
N ALA A 313 2.23 -14.61 8.47
CA ALA A 313 2.26 -15.23 9.80
C ALA A 313 2.99 -16.59 9.79
N GLU A 314 2.68 -17.45 8.82
CA GLU A 314 3.29 -18.77 8.65
C GLU A 314 4.80 -18.67 8.33
N ALA A 315 5.14 -17.86 7.33
CA ALA A 315 6.50 -17.66 6.85
C ALA A 315 7.33 -16.71 7.74
N LYS A 316 6.72 -16.15 8.79
CA LYS A 316 7.35 -15.15 9.68
C LYS A 316 7.88 -13.94 8.91
N ILE A 317 7.16 -13.52 7.88
CA ILE A 317 7.50 -12.33 7.09
C ILE A 317 7.11 -11.10 7.91
N LYS A 318 8.12 -10.38 8.41
CA LYS A 318 7.96 -9.17 9.22
C LYS A 318 8.59 -7.99 8.50
N PRO A 319 7.90 -6.83 8.43
CA PRO A 319 8.51 -5.60 7.95
C PRO A 319 9.49 -5.06 9.00
N GLU A 320 10.52 -4.34 8.55
CA GLU A 320 11.19 -3.38 9.43
C GLU A 320 10.35 -2.12 9.50
N PHE A 321 10.25 -1.48 10.68
CA PHE A 321 9.44 -0.28 10.84
C PHE A 321 10.00 0.67 11.90
N GLN A 322 9.58 1.94 11.81
CA GLN A 322 9.79 2.98 12.81
C GLN A 322 8.45 3.50 13.28
N GLU A 323 8.25 3.60 14.60
CA GLU A 323 7.02 4.13 15.19
C GLU A 323 7.09 5.65 15.43
N TYR A 324 5.94 6.30 15.28
CA TYR A 324 5.68 7.71 15.56
C TYR A 324 4.38 7.83 16.36
N GLU A 325 4.24 8.85 17.20
CA GLU A 325 2.95 9.19 17.77
C GLU A 325 2.02 9.77 16.68
N LEU A 326 0.70 9.66 16.86
CA LEU A 326 -0.28 10.23 15.91
C LEU A 326 0.02 11.71 15.59
N LYS A 327 0.34 12.52 16.61
CA LYS A 327 0.68 13.95 16.45
C LYS A 327 1.90 14.21 15.58
N ASP A 328 2.78 13.23 15.41
CA ASP A 328 4.02 13.30 14.64
C ASP A 328 3.84 12.79 13.20
N ALA A 329 2.59 12.59 12.74
CA ALA A 329 2.27 12.12 11.38
C ALA A 329 2.91 13.00 10.29
N ASN A 330 2.94 14.32 10.48
CA ASN A 330 3.60 15.24 9.55
C ASN A 330 5.10 14.98 9.45
N GLN A 331 5.79 14.69 10.55
CA GLN A 331 7.20 14.33 10.54
C GLN A 331 7.43 13.05 9.74
N ALA A 332 6.62 12.02 9.97
CA ALA A 332 6.70 10.75 9.24
C ALA A 332 6.52 10.95 7.73
N LEU A 333 5.56 11.77 7.30
CA LEU A 333 5.32 12.12 5.89
C LEU A 333 6.48 12.90 5.27
N ILE A 334 7.02 13.91 5.98
CA ILE A 334 8.14 14.72 5.52
C ILE A 334 9.39 13.86 5.33
N GLU A 335 9.72 13.02 6.29
CA GLU A 335 10.87 12.12 6.19
C GLU A 335 10.69 11.09 5.06
N MET A 336 9.46 10.60 4.84
CA MET A 336 9.14 9.72 3.72
C MET A 336 9.38 10.43 2.38
N LYS A 337 8.89 11.66 2.21
CA LYS A 337 9.12 12.47 1.02
C LYS A 337 10.62 12.72 0.76
N GLN A 338 11.43 12.86 1.81
CA GLN A 338 12.87 13.04 1.72
C GLN A 338 13.65 11.75 1.42
N GLY A 339 12.97 10.61 1.29
CA GLY A 339 13.61 9.30 1.08
C GLY A 339 14.31 8.74 2.32
N LYS A 340 14.07 9.29 3.51
CA LYS A 340 14.60 8.79 4.78
C LYS A 340 13.75 7.63 5.28
N ILE A 341 13.80 6.52 4.54
CA ILE A 341 13.00 5.34 4.82
C ILE A 341 13.92 4.13 4.93
N ARG A 342 13.86 3.45 6.07
CA ARG A 342 14.29 2.07 6.20
C ARG A 342 13.09 1.27 6.69
N GLY A 343 12.58 0.37 5.83
CA GLY A 343 11.36 -0.36 6.13
C GLY A 343 10.08 0.50 6.01
N ALA A 344 9.21 0.46 6.99
CA ALA A 344 7.94 1.18 7.03
C ALA A 344 7.89 2.22 8.15
N LYS A 345 6.98 3.18 8.07
CA LYS A 345 6.64 4.11 9.14
C LYS A 345 5.25 3.78 9.66
N VAL A 346 5.06 3.78 10.97
CA VAL A 346 3.82 3.38 11.64
C VAL A 346 3.45 4.40 12.71
N LEU A 347 2.24 4.92 12.66
CA LEU A 347 1.67 5.77 13.69
C LEU A 347 1.09 4.92 14.82
N ARG A 348 1.33 5.32 16.06
CA ARG A 348 0.74 4.78 17.27
C ARG A 348 -0.36 5.72 17.77
N LEU A 349 -1.53 5.18 18.07
CA LEU A 349 -2.72 5.89 18.53
C LEU A 349 -3.07 5.52 19.95
#